data_fb6c7e2b5842c541fa2880cd72a26c93
#
_entry.id   fb6c7e2b5842c541fa2880cd72a26c93
#
_cell.length_a   1.000
_cell.length_b   1.000
_cell.length_c   1.000
_cell.angle_alpha   90.00
_cell.angle_beta   90.00
_cell.angle_gamma   90.00
#
_symmetry.space_group_name_H-M   'P 1'
#
loop_
_entity.id
_entity.type
_entity.pdbx_description
1 polymer ?
#
loop_
_entity_poly.entity_id
_entity_poly.type
_entity_poly.pdbx_seq_one_letter_code
_entity_poly.pdbx_strand_id
1 'polypeptide(L)'
;MNIKFIKIGLLLFGIVCIIASCYLNKFSEAAKKESEQRNLLGVKYFSKAKIKGEVKEINFIEDREMYAYDIMVIGDVDNMLKINPTYLFVYYDKGDNMKMLTIYLSSSLNIKFGQTICKDENSLYFYPC
;
A
#
# COMPACT_ATOMS: atom_id res chain seq x y z
N MET A 1 -45.26 -31.17 -14.68
CA MET A 1 -44.34 -30.46 -13.75
C MET A 1 -45.20 -29.59 -12.83
N ASN A 2 -45.06 -29.72 -11.53
CA ASN A 2 -45.90 -29.05 -10.57
C ASN A 2 -45.37 -27.61 -10.31
N ILE A 3 -46.20 -26.62 -10.60
CA ILE A 3 -45.83 -25.19 -10.43
C ILE A 3 -45.41 -24.86 -8.98
N LYS A 4 -45.97 -25.59 -7.99
CA LYS A 4 -45.59 -25.43 -6.58
C LYS A 4 -44.11 -25.74 -6.31
N PHE A 5 -43.54 -26.74 -6.96
CA PHE A 5 -42.12 -27.10 -6.80
C PHE A 5 -41.20 -26.00 -7.40
N ILE A 6 -41.55 -25.41 -8.49
CA ILE A 6 -40.81 -24.32 -9.10
C ILE A 6 -40.81 -23.07 -8.19
N LYS A 7 -41.92 -22.72 -7.58
CA LYS A 7 -42.04 -21.61 -6.63
C LYS A 7 -41.20 -21.83 -5.37
N ILE A 8 -41.19 -23.05 -4.82
CA ILE A 8 -40.38 -23.41 -3.65
C ILE A 8 -38.90 -23.33 -4.01
N GLY A 9 -38.50 -23.83 -5.16
CA GLY A 9 -37.12 -23.78 -5.63
C GLY A 9 -36.59 -22.34 -5.81
N LEU A 10 -37.42 -21.44 -6.39
CA LEU A 10 -37.05 -20.03 -6.53
C LEU A 10 -36.94 -19.33 -5.17
N LEU A 11 -37.79 -19.65 -4.22
CA LEU A 11 -37.78 -19.06 -2.88
C LEU A 11 -36.53 -19.50 -2.12
N LEU A 12 -36.16 -20.77 -2.19
CA LEU A 12 -34.92 -21.30 -1.59
C LEU A 12 -33.68 -20.67 -2.22
N PHE A 13 -33.64 -20.52 -3.53
CA PHE A 13 -32.55 -19.87 -4.23
C PHE A 13 -32.39 -18.41 -3.79
N GLY A 14 -33.47 -17.69 -3.64
CA GLY A 14 -33.47 -16.31 -3.14
C GLY A 14 -32.90 -16.20 -1.72
N ILE A 15 -33.25 -17.11 -0.82
CA ILE A 15 -32.74 -17.17 0.56
C ILE A 15 -31.23 -17.45 0.55
N VAL A 16 -30.77 -18.40 -0.25
CA VAL A 16 -29.33 -18.71 -0.37
C VAL A 16 -28.54 -17.51 -0.89
N CYS A 17 -29.07 -16.79 -1.87
CA CYS A 17 -28.42 -15.57 -2.37
C CYS A 17 -28.32 -14.46 -1.30
N ILE A 18 -29.33 -14.27 -0.47
CA ILE A 18 -29.32 -13.30 0.62
C ILE A 18 -28.26 -13.68 1.66
N ILE A 19 -28.21 -14.94 2.07
CA ILE A 19 -27.22 -15.44 3.04
C ILE A 19 -25.81 -15.30 2.48
N ALA A 20 -25.57 -15.66 1.23
CA ALA A 20 -24.28 -15.51 0.57
C ALA A 20 -23.84 -14.05 0.50
N SER A 21 -24.76 -13.13 0.17
CA SER A 21 -24.47 -11.68 0.14
C SER A 21 -24.08 -11.14 1.51
N CYS A 22 -24.77 -11.56 2.58
CA CYS A 22 -24.42 -11.19 3.95
C CYS A 22 -23.05 -11.72 4.36
N TYR A 23 -22.72 -12.93 3.99
CA TYR A 23 -21.40 -13.53 4.25
C TYR A 23 -20.28 -12.76 3.52
N LEU A 24 -20.46 -12.46 2.25
CA LEU A 24 -19.50 -11.70 1.44
C LEU A 24 -19.29 -10.30 2.00
N ASN A 25 -20.34 -9.62 2.44
CA ASN A 25 -20.23 -8.30 3.05
C ASN A 25 -19.42 -8.32 4.35
N LYS A 26 -19.67 -9.29 5.23
CA LYS A 26 -18.92 -9.45 6.49
C LYS A 26 -17.45 -9.77 6.22
N PHE A 27 -17.16 -10.63 5.26
CA PHE A 27 -15.80 -10.96 4.87
C PHE A 27 -15.07 -9.76 4.27
N SER A 28 -15.73 -8.98 3.42
CA SER A 28 -15.21 -7.76 2.82
C SER A 28 -14.90 -6.69 3.89
N GLU A 29 -15.77 -6.49 4.87
CA GLU A 29 -15.54 -5.56 5.98
C GLU A 29 -14.35 -5.98 6.84
N ALA A 30 -14.23 -7.26 7.17
CA ALA A 30 -13.11 -7.80 7.93
C ALA A 30 -11.79 -7.61 7.19
N ALA A 31 -11.74 -7.92 5.90
CA ALA A 31 -10.58 -7.72 5.04
C ALA A 31 -10.18 -6.23 4.95
N LYS A 32 -11.15 -5.34 4.83
CA LYS A 32 -10.94 -3.90 4.78
C LYS A 32 -10.35 -3.36 6.10
N LYS A 33 -10.87 -3.79 7.24
CA LYS A 33 -10.33 -3.40 8.56
C LYS A 33 -8.90 -3.89 8.75
N GLU A 34 -8.61 -5.12 8.35
CA GLU A 34 -7.27 -5.69 8.43
C GLU A 34 -6.28 -4.89 7.55
N SER A 35 -6.68 -4.56 6.33
CA SER A 35 -5.88 -3.73 5.41
C SER A 35 -5.62 -2.34 5.98
N GLU A 36 -6.61 -1.68 6.55
CA GLU A 36 -6.48 -0.38 7.20
C GLU A 36 -5.52 -0.44 8.39
N GLN A 37 -5.60 -1.48 9.23
CA GLN A 37 -4.69 -1.68 10.36
C GLN A 37 -3.25 -1.89 9.90
N ARG A 38 -3.02 -2.67 8.85
CA ARG A 38 -1.68 -2.86 8.26
C ARG A 38 -1.11 -1.55 7.74
N ASN A 39 -1.92 -0.75 7.04
CA ASN A 39 -1.52 0.56 6.54
C ASN A 39 -1.15 1.52 7.68
N LEU A 40 -1.93 1.57 8.74
CA LEU A 40 -1.64 2.40 9.91
C LEU A 40 -0.31 2.00 10.58
N LEU A 41 -0.08 0.71 10.76
CA LEU A 41 1.19 0.19 11.30
C LEU A 41 2.37 0.55 10.40
N GLY A 42 2.24 0.35 9.09
CA GLY A 42 3.27 0.69 8.12
C GLY A 42 3.61 2.17 8.12
N VAL A 43 2.62 3.05 8.18
CA VAL A 43 2.82 4.51 8.28
C VAL A 43 3.51 4.87 9.58
N LYS A 44 3.15 4.22 10.69
CA LYS A 44 3.79 4.43 11.99
C LYS A 44 5.28 4.08 11.95
N TYR A 45 5.64 2.93 11.41
CA TYR A 45 7.05 2.54 11.27
C TYR A 45 7.80 3.41 10.29
N PHE A 46 7.17 3.77 9.19
CA PHE A 46 7.76 4.69 8.20
C PHE A 46 8.03 6.07 8.81
N SER A 47 7.11 6.60 9.58
CA SER A 47 7.31 7.87 10.30
C SER A 47 8.51 7.83 11.24
N LYS A 48 8.69 6.73 11.97
CA LYS A 48 9.80 6.56 12.93
C LYS A 48 11.15 6.38 12.26
N ALA A 49 11.19 5.85 11.05
CA ALA A 49 12.43 5.52 10.37
C ALA A 49 13.18 6.75 9.88
N LYS A 50 14.49 6.75 10.07
CA LYS A 50 15.41 7.69 9.43
C LYS A 50 15.86 7.08 8.11
N ILE A 51 15.65 7.80 7.02
CA ILE A 51 15.92 7.30 5.67
C ILE A 51 16.82 8.28 4.93
N LYS A 52 17.81 7.75 4.24
CA LYS A 52 18.66 8.48 3.31
C LYS A 52 18.77 7.68 2.02
N GLY A 53 18.62 8.33 0.89
CA GLY A 53 18.72 7.65 -0.39
C GLY A 53 18.95 8.57 -1.56
N GLU A 54 19.33 7.98 -2.68
CA GLU A 54 19.51 8.68 -3.95
C GLU A 54 18.33 8.40 -4.88
N VAL A 55 17.77 9.42 -5.48
CA VAL A 55 16.65 9.29 -6.42
C VAL A 55 17.13 8.71 -7.73
N LYS A 56 16.65 7.52 -8.07
CA LYS A 56 17.01 6.78 -9.30
C LYS A 56 15.99 6.90 -10.40
N GLU A 57 14.72 7.10 -10.08
CA GLU A 57 13.65 7.22 -11.05
C GLU A 57 12.50 8.03 -10.46
N ILE A 58 11.84 8.80 -11.32
CA ILE A 58 10.65 9.58 -10.97
C ILE A 58 9.60 9.32 -12.04
N ASN A 59 8.46 8.74 -11.64
CA ASN A 59 7.35 8.42 -12.52
C ASN A 59 6.06 9.10 -12.05
N PHE A 60 5.27 9.61 -12.98
CA PHE A 60 3.94 10.09 -12.70
C PHE A 60 2.91 9.01 -13.05
N ILE A 61 2.06 8.65 -12.10
CA ILE A 61 1.00 7.66 -12.27
C ILE A 61 -0.31 8.40 -12.51
N GLU A 62 -0.74 8.45 -13.79
CA GLU A 62 -1.93 9.21 -14.21
C GLU A 62 -3.22 8.74 -13.52
N ASP A 63 -3.42 7.42 -13.40
CA ASP A 63 -4.63 6.83 -12.82
C ASP A 63 -4.87 7.21 -11.37
N ARG A 64 -3.80 7.53 -10.63
CA ARG A 64 -3.85 7.87 -9.21
C ARG A 64 -3.48 9.31 -8.91
N GLU A 65 -3.06 10.05 -9.93
CA GLU A 65 -2.52 11.41 -9.78
C GLU A 65 -1.41 11.49 -8.71
N MET A 66 -0.50 10.53 -8.73
CA MET A 66 0.59 10.40 -7.76
C MET A 66 1.94 10.34 -8.46
N TYR A 67 2.96 10.83 -7.77
CA TYR A 67 4.36 10.67 -8.18
C TYR A 67 4.99 9.49 -7.45
N ALA A 68 5.64 8.60 -8.19
CA ALA A 68 6.43 7.51 -7.64
C ALA A 68 7.92 7.87 -7.72
N TYR A 69 8.57 7.90 -6.57
CA TYR A 69 10.01 8.15 -6.46
C TYR A 69 10.70 6.85 -6.10
N ASP A 70 11.52 6.33 -7.01
CA ASP A 70 12.37 5.17 -6.74
C ASP A 70 13.69 5.65 -6.14
N ILE A 71 13.93 5.27 -4.92
CA ILE A 71 15.07 5.71 -4.12
C ILE A 71 15.96 4.50 -3.81
N MET A 72 17.24 4.62 -4.12
CA MET A 72 18.25 3.67 -3.66
C MET A 72 18.67 4.07 -2.24
N VAL A 73 18.35 3.22 -1.26
CA VAL A 73 18.60 3.51 0.15
C VAL A 73 20.09 3.40 0.46
N ILE A 74 20.62 4.41 1.12
CA ILE A 74 22.01 4.46 1.61
C ILE A 74 22.00 4.07 3.09
N GLY A 75 22.70 3.00 3.44
CA GLY A 75 22.74 2.49 4.81
C GLY A 75 21.72 1.38 5.06
N ASP A 76 21.44 1.12 6.33
CA ASP A 76 20.55 0.06 6.74
C ASP A 76 19.08 0.47 6.64
N VAL A 77 18.24 -0.48 6.24
CA VAL A 77 16.79 -0.31 6.21
C VAL A 77 16.20 -1.02 7.43
N ASP A 78 15.33 -0.33 8.14
CA ASP A 78 14.58 -0.92 9.25
C ASP A 78 13.79 -2.14 8.75
N ASN A 79 13.96 -3.28 9.44
CA ASN A 79 13.27 -4.52 9.09
C ASN A 79 11.74 -4.37 9.11
N MET A 80 11.21 -3.49 9.93
CA MET A 80 9.78 -3.25 9.99
C MET A 80 9.23 -2.62 8.72
N LEU A 81 10.03 -1.84 7.99
CA LEU A 81 9.64 -1.30 6.68
C LEU A 81 9.55 -2.39 5.61
N LYS A 82 10.38 -3.43 5.72
CA LYS A 82 10.36 -4.57 4.78
C LYS A 82 9.12 -5.44 4.94
N ILE A 83 8.62 -5.56 6.15
CA ILE A 83 7.51 -6.44 6.53
C ILE A 83 6.14 -5.77 6.37
N ASN A 84 6.08 -4.45 6.51
CA ASN A 84 4.84 -3.68 6.52
C ASN A 84 4.74 -2.73 5.32
N PRO A 85 4.57 -3.25 4.07
CA PRO A 85 4.34 -2.38 2.92
C PRO A 85 3.00 -1.66 3.05
N THR A 86 2.97 -0.39 2.63
CA THR A 86 1.75 0.41 2.61
C THR A 86 1.49 0.98 1.22
N TYR A 87 0.37 1.66 1.05
CA TYR A 87 0.09 2.41 -0.17
C TYR A 87 1.00 3.63 -0.36
N LEU A 88 1.76 4.03 0.68
CA LEU A 88 2.69 5.16 0.63
C LEU A 88 4.09 4.74 0.19
N PHE A 89 4.48 3.50 0.45
CA PHE A 89 5.81 3.03 0.10
C PHE A 89 5.85 1.52 -0.11
N VAL A 90 6.78 1.08 -0.93
CA VAL A 90 7.10 -0.33 -1.15
C VAL A 90 8.62 -0.51 -1.08
N TYR A 91 9.07 -1.44 -0.27
CA TYR A 91 10.46 -1.84 -0.22
C TYR A 91 10.70 -3.04 -1.12
N TYR A 92 11.79 -3.04 -1.85
CA TYR A 92 12.22 -4.21 -2.61
C TYR A 92 13.76 -4.26 -2.73
N ASP A 93 14.30 -5.47 -2.84
CA ASP A 93 15.72 -5.72 -2.99
C ASP A 93 15.97 -6.18 -4.44
N LYS A 94 16.80 -5.42 -5.17
CA LYS A 94 17.18 -5.76 -6.55
C LYS A 94 18.32 -6.76 -6.67
N GLY A 95 18.89 -7.25 -5.56
CA GLY A 95 20.13 -8.01 -5.55
C GLY A 95 21.36 -7.10 -5.49
N ASP A 96 22.57 -7.68 -5.36
CA ASP A 96 23.84 -6.93 -5.26
C ASP A 96 23.86 -5.84 -4.17
N ASN A 97 23.18 -6.06 -3.05
CA ASN A 97 22.99 -5.08 -1.97
C ASN A 97 22.26 -3.79 -2.38
N MET A 98 21.56 -3.79 -3.50
CA MET A 98 20.73 -2.67 -3.91
C MET A 98 19.38 -2.71 -3.21
N LYS A 99 19.24 -1.94 -2.16
CA LYS A 99 17.98 -1.76 -1.40
C LYS A 99 17.21 -0.59 -1.98
N MET A 100 16.03 -0.85 -2.51
CA MET A 100 15.20 0.15 -3.16
C MET A 100 13.92 0.42 -2.35
N LEU A 101 13.53 1.66 -2.34
CA LEU A 101 12.28 2.11 -1.73
C LEU A 101 11.53 2.95 -2.75
N THR A 102 10.32 2.56 -3.08
CA THR A 102 9.42 3.36 -3.91
C THR A 102 8.45 4.10 -3.00
N ILE A 103 8.43 5.43 -3.12
CA ILE A 103 7.57 6.31 -2.33
C ILE A 103 6.53 6.93 -3.24
N TYR A 104 5.27 6.89 -2.83
CA TYR A 104 4.14 7.47 -3.56
C TYR A 104 3.68 8.75 -2.88
N LEU A 105 3.75 9.87 -3.60
CA LEU A 105 3.38 11.19 -3.09
C LEU A 105 2.37 11.86 -4.02
N SER A 106 1.39 12.53 -3.45
CA SER A 106 0.36 13.26 -4.21
C SER A 106 0.86 14.58 -4.80
N SER A 107 1.94 15.12 -4.27
CA SER A 107 2.56 16.36 -4.76
C SER A 107 3.99 16.11 -5.23
N SER A 108 4.40 16.84 -6.28
CA SER A 108 5.80 16.83 -6.71
C SER A 108 6.68 17.45 -5.63
N LEU A 109 7.67 16.68 -5.18
CA LEU A 109 8.78 17.27 -4.45
C LEU A 109 9.70 17.96 -5.46
N ASN A 110 10.29 19.10 -5.09
CA ASN A 110 11.33 19.78 -5.92
C ASN A 110 12.64 18.98 -5.90
N ILE A 111 12.54 17.69 -6.22
CA ILE A 111 13.64 16.72 -6.17
C ILE A 111 13.88 16.21 -7.59
N LYS A 112 15.14 16.19 -7.99
CA LYS A 112 15.58 15.77 -9.32
C LYS A 112 16.22 14.39 -9.25
N PHE A 113 16.26 13.71 -10.39
CA PHE A 113 17.03 12.50 -10.59
C PHE A 113 18.49 12.68 -10.13
N GLY A 114 19.02 11.68 -9.44
CA GLY A 114 20.40 11.70 -8.94
C GLY A 114 20.61 12.47 -7.63
N GLN A 115 19.59 13.18 -7.16
CA GLN A 115 19.67 13.94 -5.92
C GLN A 115 19.55 13.02 -4.70
N THR A 116 20.33 13.32 -3.66
CA THR A 116 20.22 12.65 -2.37
C THR A 116 19.14 13.32 -1.54
N ILE A 117 18.25 12.51 -0.98
CA ILE A 117 17.16 12.95 -0.11
C ILE A 117 17.21 12.26 1.23
N CYS A 118 16.74 12.93 2.25
CA CYS A 118 16.69 12.45 3.62
C CYS A 118 15.29 12.59 4.19
N LYS A 119 14.99 11.71 5.14
CA LYS A 119 13.83 11.80 6.00
C LYS A 119 14.29 11.61 7.45
N ASP A 120 13.89 12.51 8.33
CA ASP A 120 14.22 12.42 9.75
C ASP A 120 13.30 11.45 10.50
N GLU A 121 13.72 11.04 11.68
CA GLU A 121 12.89 10.31 12.60
C GLU A 121 11.65 11.13 12.98
N ASN A 122 10.51 10.46 13.12
CA ASN A 122 9.22 11.08 13.46
C ASN A 122 8.74 12.13 12.46
N SER A 123 9.10 11.98 11.19
CA SER A 123 8.65 12.82 10.08
C SER A 123 8.20 11.97 8.90
N LEU A 124 7.27 12.48 8.13
CA LEU A 124 6.83 11.88 6.85
C LEU A 124 7.38 12.66 5.63
N TYR A 125 8.17 13.70 5.87
CA TYR A 125 8.65 14.59 4.82
C TYR A 125 10.08 14.28 4.43
N PHE A 126 10.32 14.24 3.11
CA PHE A 126 11.64 14.13 2.53
C PHE A 126 12.18 15.50 2.17
N TYR A 127 13.47 15.69 2.28
CA TYR A 127 14.14 16.92 1.92
C TYR A 127 15.49 16.62 1.26
N PRO A 128 16.00 17.51 0.38
CA PRO A 128 17.35 17.37 -0.16
C PRO A 128 18.41 17.50 0.93
N CYS A 129 19.37 16.57 0.93
CA CYS A 129 20.42 16.59 1.94
C CYS A 129 21.86 16.39 1.42
#